data_37e8b1eb8fe96fb82ffe2420cd9ee208
#
_entry.id   37e8b1eb8fe96fb82ffe2420cd9ee208
#
_cell.length_a   1.000
_cell.length_b   1.000
_cell.length_c   1.000
_cell.angle_alpha   90.00
_cell.angle_beta   90.00
_cell.angle_gamma   90.00
#
_symmetry.space_group_name_H-M   'P 1'
#
loop_
_entity.id
_entity.type
_entity.pdbx_description
1 polymer ?
#
loop_
_entity_poly.entity_id
_entity_poly.type
_entity_poly.pdbx_seq_one_letter_code
_entity_poly.pdbx_strand_id
1 'polypeptide(L)'
;ATAFESVPAFVEAENVAVDVAGIGRVSCDVAFGGAFYAILPVSRLGLSFEAPLKRRIAAGMALFDALRARRPAPVHPLENDLSFLYGVILTDDAAPPADTRNLCLFGEGQIDRSPTGSGVTARMALDLLGQRIGEGVSRRFAGATGEAFTGTARRDGAVAGRMAARVRVEGRGFYSGEARLIVEPDDPLREGFLLFQNETG
;
A
#
# COMPACT_ATOMS: atom_id res chain seq x y z
N ALA A 1 -6.20 19.19 -10.58
CA ALA A 1 -6.04 17.77 -10.25
C ALA A 1 -5.03 17.16 -11.23
N THR A 2 -4.25 16.22 -10.75
CA THR A 2 -3.33 15.40 -11.55
C THR A 2 -3.79 13.96 -11.49
N ALA A 3 -3.70 13.26 -12.61
CA ALA A 3 -4.08 11.85 -12.68
C ALA A 3 -2.99 11.04 -13.38
N PHE A 4 -2.91 9.75 -13.05
CA PHE A 4 -2.06 8.78 -13.76
C PHE A 4 -2.83 7.47 -13.95
N GLU A 5 -2.45 6.71 -14.97
CA GLU A 5 -2.84 5.31 -15.13
C GLU A 5 -1.81 4.42 -14.45
N SER A 6 -2.27 3.48 -13.67
CA SER A 6 -1.39 2.57 -12.92
C SER A 6 -0.71 1.52 -13.81
N VAL A 7 0.27 0.81 -13.26
CA VAL A 7 0.69 -0.50 -13.76
C VAL A 7 -0.48 -1.49 -13.66
N PRO A 8 -0.46 -2.62 -14.40
CA PRO A 8 -1.43 -3.70 -14.18
C PRO A 8 -1.37 -4.16 -12.71
N ALA A 9 -2.51 -4.13 -12.05
CA ALA A 9 -2.66 -4.47 -10.64
C ALA A 9 -3.46 -5.77 -10.50
N PHE A 10 -3.12 -6.60 -9.53
CA PHE A 10 -3.73 -7.91 -9.35
C PHE A 10 -3.82 -8.32 -7.87
N VAL A 11 -4.67 -9.30 -7.59
CA VAL A 11 -4.80 -9.89 -6.27
C VAL A 11 -3.81 -11.06 -6.16
N GLU A 12 -2.96 -11.04 -5.13
CA GLU A 12 -2.02 -12.12 -4.83
C GLU A 12 -2.70 -13.22 -4.02
N ALA A 13 -3.38 -12.82 -2.94
CA ALA A 13 -4.09 -13.75 -2.08
C ALA A 13 -5.18 -13.02 -1.28
N GLU A 14 -6.29 -13.70 -1.02
CA GLU A 14 -7.33 -13.21 -0.13
C GLU A 14 -7.39 -14.06 1.15
N ASN A 15 -7.85 -13.43 2.25
CA ASN A 15 -8.06 -14.07 3.55
C ASN A 15 -6.79 -14.78 4.09
N VAL A 16 -5.63 -14.18 3.90
CA VAL A 16 -4.35 -14.66 4.43
C VAL A 16 -4.39 -14.59 5.95
N ALA A 17 -4.46 -15.74 6.61
CA ALA A 17 -4.45 -15.81 8.06
C ALA A 17 -3.03 -15.74 8.61
N VAL A 18 -2.83 -14.94 9.67
CA VAL A 18 -1.54 -14.78 10.36
C VAL A 18 -1.75 -14.55 11.84
N ASP A 19 -0.86 -15.11 12.67
CA ASP A 19 -0.86 -14.90 14.12
C ASP A 19 0.05 -13.70 14.44
N VAL A 20 -0.55 -12.66 15.03
CA VAL A 20 0.10 -11.40 15.34
C VAL A 20 0.35 -11.32 16.85
N ALA A 21 1.59 -11.11 17.24
CA ALA A 21 1.97 -11.03 18.67
C ALA A 21 1.17 -9.93 19.40
N GLY A 22 0.57 -10.27 20.52
CA GLY A 22 -0.23 -9.37 21.35
C GLY A 22 -1.62 -9.03 20.80
N ILE A 23 -2.00 -9.55 19.60
CA ILE A 23 -3.31 -9.30 18.97
C ILE A 23 -4.07 -10.62 18.77
N GLY A 24 -3.35 -11.68 18.36
CA GLY A 24 -3.94 -12.97 18.03
C GLY A 24 -4.06 -13.20 16.51
N ARG A 25 -4.91 -14.16 16.13
CA ARG A 25 -5.07 -14.56 14.73
C ARG A 25 -5.96 -13.56 13.99
N VAL A 26 -5.42 -12.99 12.92
CA VAL A 26 -6.12 -12.06 12.03
C VAL A 26 -6.05 -12.54 10.57
N SER A 27 -6.88 -11.99 9.69
CA SER A 27 -6.78 -12.22 8.25
C SER A 27 -6.68 -10.90 7.50
N CYS A 28 -5.90 -10.89 6.41
CA CYS A 28 -5.75 -9.77 5.50
C CYS A 28 -5.79 -10.25 4.05
N ASP A 29 -6.02 -9.33 3.13
CA ASP A 29 -5.86 -9.57 1.71
C ASP A 29 -4.50 -9.04 1.25
N VAL A 30 -3.87 -9.66 0.26
CA VAL A 30 -2.61 -9.22 -0.33
C VAL A 30 -2.84 -8.92 -1.80
N ALA A 31 -2.52 -7.69 -2.21
CA ALA A 31 -2.67 -7.25 -3.60
C ALA A 31 -1.48 -6.40 -4.06
N PHE A 32 -1.22 -6.42 -5.36
CA PHE A 32 -0.20 -5.64 -6.06
C PHE A 32 -0.83 -4.45 -6.77
N GLY A 33 -0.25 -3.26 -6.54
CA GLY A 33 -0.65 -2.02 -7.22
C GLY A 33 0.55 -1.15 -7.62
N GLY A 34 1.68 -1.80 -7.91
CA GLY A 34 3.01 -1.20 -8.06
C GLY A 34 3.96 -1.60 -6.93
N ALA A 35 3.40 -2.07 -5.82
CA ALA A 35 4.05 -2.78 -4.73
C ALA A 35 3.03 -3.71 -4.08
N PHE A 36 3.48 -4.73 -3.33
CA PHE A 36 2.59 -5.60 -2.58
C PHE A 36 2.20 -5.00 -1.24
N TYR A 37 0.93 -4.96 -0.96
CA TYR A 37 0.34 -4.51 0.29
C TYR A 37 -0.50 -5.60 0.93
N ALA A 38 -0.37 -5.73 2.25
CA ALA A 38 -1.37 -6.41 3.07
C ALA A 38 -2.46 -5.40 3.44
N ILE A 39 -3.71 -5.73 3.19
CA ILE A 39 -4.86 -4.83 3.28
C ILE A 39 -5.89 -5.44 4.23
N LEU A 40 -6.27 -4.69 5.26
CA LEU A 40 -7.29 -5.14 6.20
C LEU A 40 -7.99 -3.97 6.89
N PRO A 41 -9.27 -4.14 7.29
CA PRO A 41 -9.93 -3.21 8.18
C PRO A 41 -9.19 -3.11 9.52
N VAL A 42 -9.01 -1.89 10.03
CA VAL A 42 -8.33 -1.63 11.31
C VAL A 42 -9.02 -2.35 12.48
N SER A 43 -10.32 -2.59 12.36
CA SER A 43 -11.12 -3.32 13.34
C SER A 43 -10.66 -4.77 13.54
N ARG A 44 -10.05 -5.41 12.53
CA ARG A 44 -9.46 -6.75 12.67
C ARG A 44 -8.24 -6.78 13.61
N LEU A 45 -7.65 -5.62 13.92
CA LEU A 45 -6.59 -5.47 14.92
C LEU A 45 -7.16 -5.05 16.30
N GLY A 46 -8.48 -5.10 16.49
CA GLY A 46 -9.13 -4.68 17.73
C GLY A 46 -9.09 -3.17 17.97
N LEU A 47 -8.94 -2.37 16.92
CA LEU A 47 -8.84 -0.91 16.98
C LEU A 47 -9.91 -0.24 16.12
N SER A 48 -10.24 1.01 16.44
CA SER A 48 -10.95 1.92 15.54
C SER A 48 -9.95 2.81 14.81
N PHE A 49 -10.40 3.46 13.74
CA PHE A 49 -9.56 4.41 13.01
C PHE A 49 -9.30 5.70 13.83
N GLU A 50 -10.12 6.00 14.81
CA GLU A 50 -9.97 7.10 15.78
C GLU A 50 -9.01 6.77 16.94
N ALA A 51 -8.60 5.50 17.08
CA ALA A 51 -7.62 5.13 18.09
C ALA A 51 -6.32 5.95 17.90
N PRO A 52 -5.57 6.24 18.98
CA PRO A 52 -4.32 7.00 18.88
C PRO A 52 -3.39 6.46 17.78
N LEU A 53 -2.84 7.36 16.95
CA LEU A 53 -2.02 6.99 15.79
C LEU A 53 -0.89 6.02 16.18
N LYS A 54 -0.21 6.28 17.32
CA LYS A 54 0.85 5.41 17.84
C LYS A 54 0.39 3.96 18.03
N ARG A 55 -0.86 3.74 18.50
CA ARG A 55 -1.42 2.39 18.67
C ARG A 55 -1.70 1.71 17.33
N ARG A 56 -2.22 2.47 16.36
CA ARG A 56 -2.46 1.95 15.00
C ARG A 56 -1.15 1.59 14.30
N ILE A 57 -0.11 2.42 14.45
CA ILE A 57 1.23 2.13 13.93
C ILE A 57 1.77 0.86 14.57
N ALA A 58 1.77 0.76 15.90
CA ALA A 58 2.29 -0.41 16.58
C ALA A 58 1.59 -1.71 16.17
N ALA A 59 0.25 -1.70 16.09
CA ALA A 59 -0.51 -2.88 15.67
C ALA A 59 -0.28 -3.24 14.19
N GLY A 60 -0.21 -2.23 13.31
CA GLY A 60 0.07 -2.45 11.89
C GLY A 60 1.48 -2.97 11.64
N MET A 61 2.49 -2.49 12.41
CA MET A 61 3.86 -2.98 12.32
C MET A 61 4.01 -4.39 12.86
N ALA A 62 3.32 -4.74 13.96
CA ALA A 62 3.28 -6.12 14.45
C ALA A 62 2.71 -7.08 13.39
N LEU A 63 1.67 -6.67 12.66
CA LEU A 63 1.15 -7.42 11.51
C LEU A 63 2.18 -7.51 10.37
N PHE A 64 2.82 -6.39 10.04
CA PHE A 64 3.83 -6.33 8.98
C PHE A 64 4.98 -7.30 9.24
N ASP A 65 5.52 -7.31 10.46
CA ASP A 65 6.60 -8.21 10.87
C ASP A 65 6.17 -9.68 10.84
N ALA A 66 4.97 -9.98 11.32
CA ALA A 66 4.41 -11.34 11.27
C ALA A 66 4.25 -11.84 9.82
N LEU A 67 3.83 -10.97 8.90
CA LEU A 67 3.69 -11.30 7.47
C LEU A 67 5.05 -11.46 6.78
N ARG A 68 6.04 -10.62 7.11
CA ARG A 68 7.41 -10.74 6.56
C ARG A 68 8.11 -12.02 7.00
N ALA A 69 7.85 -12.47 8.22
CA ALA A 69 8.37 -13.75 8.72
C ALA A 69 7.69 -14.97 8.08
N ARG A 70 6.50 -14.79 7.50
CA ARG A 70 5.75 -15.85 6.84
C ARG A 70 6.37 -16.24 5.50
N ARG A 71 6.32 -17.53 5.17
CA ARG A 71 6.72 -18.06 3.85
C ARG A 71 5.54 -18.81 3.22
N PRO A 72 5.39 -18.79 1.89
CA PRO A 72 6.17 -17.98 0.94
C PRO A 72 5.84 -16.49 1.04
N ALA A 73 6.82 -15.65 0.72
CA ALA A 73 6.61 -14.22 0.49
C ALA A 73 5.78 -14.01 -0.80
N PRO A 74 5.13 -12.85 -0.99
CA PRO A 74 4.48 -12.55 -2.26
C PRO A 74 5.53 -12.49 -3.39
N VAL A 75 5.15 -13.03 -4.57
CA VAL A 75 6.05 -13.12 -5.73
C VAL A 75 5.44 -12.39 -6.92
N HIS A 76 6.17 -11.40 -7.45
CA HIS A 76 5.79 -10.75 -8.69
C HIS A 76 6.13 -11.67 -9.87
N PRO A 77 5.16 -11.99 -10.75
CA PRO A 77 5.34 -13.05 -11.75
C PRO A 77 6.33 -12.72 -12.87
N LEU A 78 6.69 -11.44 -13.05
CA LEU A 78 7.56 -10.98 -14.12
C LEU A 78 8.80 -10.22 -13.62
N GLU A 79 8.72 -9.60 -12.43
CA GLU A 79 9.75 -8.69 -11.88
C GLU A 79 10.16 -9.17 -10.49
N ASN A 80 11.27 -9.91 -10.42
CA ASN A 80 11.72 -10.51 -9.17
C ASN A 80 12.04 -9.46 -8.08
N ASP A 81 12.57 -8.30 -8.47
CA ASP A 81 12.91 -7.21 -7.55
C ASP A 81 11.69 -6.59 -6.85
N LEU A 82 10.48 -6.86 -7.35
CA LEU A 82 9.23 -6.46 -6.74
C LEU A 82 8.62 -7.54 -5.82
N SER A 83 9.30 -8.68 -5.64
CA SER A 83 8.80 -9.86 -4.91
C SER A 83 9.01 -9.72 -3.40
N PHE A 84 8.43 -8.69 -2.80
CA PHE A 84 8.43 -8.47 -1.35
C PHE A 84 7.19 -7.72 -0.89
N LEU A 85 6.81 -7.93 0.36
CA LEU A 85 5.75 -7.14 0.99
C LEU A 85 6.30 -5.74 1.32
N TYR A 86 5.74 -4.73 0.67
CA TYR A 86 6.17 -3.34 0.86
C TYR A 86 5.60 -2.72 2.14
N GLY A 87 4.32 -3.00 2.44
CA GLY A 87 3.66 -2.37 3.56
C GLY A 87 2.30 -2.96 3.91
N VAL A 88 1.68 -2.38 4.92
CA VAL A 88 0.33 -2.69 5.38
C VAL A 88 -0.57 -1.49 5.20
N ILE A 89 -1.78 -1.69 4.70
CA ILE A 89 -2.81 -0.66 4.62
C ILE A 89 -3.93 -1.01 5.59
N LEU A 90 -4.04 -0.22 6.65
CA LEU A 90 -5.18 -0.27 7.55
C LEU A 90 -6.33 0.54 6.94
N THR A 91 -7.49 -0.09 6.81
CA THR A 91 -8.63 0.52 6.13
C THR A 91 -9.79 0.80 7.08
N ASP A 92 -10.64 1.75 6.67
CA ASP A 92 -11.94 2.00 7.26
C ASP A 92 -12.91 2.40 6.14
N ASP A 93 -13.95 1.60 5.94
CA ASP A 93 -14.91 1.79 4.85
C ASP A 93 -16.14 2.64 5.25
N ALA A 94 -16.16 3.17 6.48
CA ALA A 94 -17.20 4.08 6.97
C ALA A 94 -16.59 5.47 7.24
N ALA A 95 -16.26 6.23 6.20
CA ALA A 95 -15.41 7.41 6.33
C ALA A 95 -15.92 8.66 5.58
N PRO A 96 -17.15 9.16 5.80
CA PRO A 96 -17.60 10.41 5.20
C PRO A 96 -16.63 11.58 5.51
N PRO A 97 -16.38 12.53 4.58
CA PRO A 97 -16.95 12.63 3.23
C PRO A 97 -16.26 11.79 2.15
N ALA A 98 -15.27 10.97 2.46
CA ALA A 98 -14.70 9.98 1.57
C ALA A 98 -15.48 8.65 1.68
N ASP A 99 -15.28 7.74 0.72
CA ASP A 99 -15.92 6.43 0.76
C ASP A 99 -15.18 5.46 1.68
N THR A 100 -13.87 5.70 1.87
CA THR A 100 -12.98 4.86 2.67
C THR A 100 -11.72 5.62 3.09
N ARG A 101 -11.01 5.11 4.09
CA ARG A 101 -9.72 5.62 4.55
C ARG A 101 -8.59 4.60 4.34
N ASN A 102 -7.39 5.12 4.09
CA ASN A 102 -6.14 4.37 4.06
C ASN A 102 -5.16 4.94 5.09
N LEU A 103 -4.62 4.10 5.93
CA LEU A 103 -3.40 4.38 6.67
C LEU A 103 -2.34 3.37 6.21
N CYS A 104 -1.45 3.82 5.34
CA CYS A 104 -0.37 3.00 4.81
C CYS A 104 0.86 3.08 5.74
N LEU A 105 1.32 1.92 6.17
CA LEU A 105 2.47 1.71 7.03
C LEU A 105 3.54 0.95 6.25
N PHE A 106 4.79 1.41 6.32
CA PHE A 106 5.91 0.79 5.62
C PHE A 106 7.24 1.06 6.36
N GLY A 107 8.33 0.44 5.89
CA GLY A 107 9.64 0.61 6.49
C GLY A 107 9.65 0.26 7.98
N GLU A 108 10.15 1.16 8.81
CA GLU A 108 10.26 1.01 10.26
C GLU A 108 9.16 1.78 11.02
N GLY A 109 7.92 1.70 10.55
CA GLY A 109 6.77 2.38 11.16
C GLY A 109 6.50 3.77 10.60
N GLN A 110 6.98 4.04 9.40
CA GLN A 110 6.63 5.22 8.64
C GLN A 110 5.21 5.14 8.13
N ILE A 111 4.56 6.30 7.99
CA ILE A 111 3.23 6.43 7.40
C ILE A 111 3.27 7.33 6.17
N ASP A 112 2.48 6.99 5.17
CA ASP A 112 2.24 7.89 4.05
C ASP A 112 1.27 9.00 4.48
N ARG A 113 1.59 10.25 4.15
CA ARG A 113 0.68 11.38 4.34
C ARG A 113 -0.50 11.35 3.38
N SER A 114 -0.27 10.80 2.20
CA SER A 114 -1.28 10.61 1.15
C SER A 114 -2.08 9.31 1.36
N PRO A 115 -3.16 9.11 0.60
CA PRO A 115 -3.85 7.82 0.54
C PRO A 115 -3.00 6.67 -0.05
N THR A 116 -1.79 6.93 -0.51
CA THR A 116 -0.86 6.01 -1.20
C THR A 116 -1.36 5.60 -2.59
N GLY A 117 -0.78 6.17 -3.65
CA GLY A 117 -1.26 5.94 -5.03
C GLY A 117 -1.25 4.46 -5.43
N SER A 118 -0.14 3.75 -5.17
CA SER A 118 -0.02 2.29 -5.38
C SER A 118 -0.93 1.49 -4.44
N GLY A 119 -1.18 1.98 -3.22
CA GLY A 119 -2.13 1.39 -2.29
C GLY A 119 -3.59 1.54 -2.74
N VAL A 120 -3.97 2.72 -3.25
CA VAL A 120 -5.29 2.94 -3.89
C VAL A 120 -5.43 2.00 -5.08
N THR A 121 -4.38 1.86 -5.90
CA THR A 121 -4.35 0.93 -7.03
C THR A 121 -4.58 -0.52 -6.59
N ALA A 122 -3.86 -1.00 -5.58
CA ALA A 122 -4.03 -2.35 -5.04
C ALA A 122 -5.45 -2.58 -4.48
N ARG A 123 -6.01 -1.61 -3.75
CA ARG A 123 -7.38 -1.69 -3.21
C ARG A 123 -8.43 -1.70 -4.30
N MET A 124 -8.30 -0.84 -5.33
CA MET A 124 -9.24 -0.82 -6.45
C MET A 124 -9.19 -2.12 -7.26
N ALA A 125 -8.01 -2.72 -7.43
CA ALA A 125 -7.89 -4.03 -8.05
C ALA A 125 -8.59 -5.11 -7.22
N LEU A 126 -8.36 -5.12 -5.90
CA LEU A 126 -9.02 -6.05 -4.97
C LEU A 126 -10.55 -5.92 -5.02
N ASP A 127 -11.07 -4.69 -5.05
CA ASP A 127 -12.51 -4.41 -5.09
C ASP A 127 -13.15 -4.82 -6.43
N LEU A 128 -12.51 -4.47 -7.56
CA LEU A 128 -13.02 -4.79 -8.90
C LEU A 128 -12.94 -6.29 -9.20
N LEU A 129 -11.79 -6.92 -8.96
CA LEU A 129 -11.56 -8.33 -9.28
C LEU A 129 -12.34 -9.24 -8.32
N GLY A 130 -12.50 -8.82 -7.04
CA GLY A 130 -13.36 -9.46 -6.05
C GLY A 130 -14.85 -9.15 -6.23
N GLN A 131 -15.26 -8.44 -7.29
CA GLN A 131 -16.64 -8.08 -7.62
C GLN A 131 -17.36 -7.27 -6.51
N ARG A 132 -16.59 -6.54 -5.69
CA ARG A 132 -17.14 -5.64 -4.64
C ARG A 132 -17.63 -4.31 -5.23
N ILE A 133 -17.08 -3.92 -6.38
CA ILE A 133 -17.50 -2.75 -7.17
C ILE A 133 -17.60 -3.10 -8.65
N GLY A 134 -18.38 -2.31 -9.40
CA GLY A 134 -18.46 -2.40 -10.86
C GLY A 134 -17.26 -1.74 -11.55
N GLU A 135 -17.01 -2.13 -12.80
CA GLU A 135 -16.01 -1.48 -13.65
C GLU A 135 -16.41 -0.02 -13.92
N GLY A 136 -15.44 0.88 -13.86
CA GLY A 136 -15.66 2.31 -14.05
C GLY A 136 -16.24 3.04 -12.83
N VAL A 137 -16.57 2.33 -11.75
CA VAL A 137 -17.02 2.96 -10.51
C VAL A 137 -15.85 3.59 -9.79
N SER A 138 -15.99 4.87 -9.43
CA SER A 138 -14.98 5.62 -8.69
C SER A 138 -15.19 5.50 -7.18
N ARG A 139 -14.08 5.41 -6.43
CA ARG A 139 -14.05 5.52 -4.96
C ARG A 139 -13.08 6.61 -4.51
N ARG A 140 -13.45 7.32 -3.44
CA ARG A 140 -12.59 8.30 -2.78
C ARG A 140 -11.93 7.69 -1.55
N PHE A 141 -10.61 7.79 -1.50
CA PHE A 141 -9.76 7.25 -0.44
C PHE A 141 -9.13 8.40 0.33
N ALA A 142 -9.51 8.63 1.57
CA ALA A 142 -8.85 9.60 2.43
C ALA A 142 -7.57 9.02 3.03
N GLY A 143 -6.50 9.81 3.05
CA GLY A 143 -5.23 9.47 3.70
C GLY A 143 -5.16 9.90 5.16
N ALA A 144 -3.97 9.78 5.74
CA ALA A 144 -3.71 10.15 7.14
C ALA A 144 -3.97 11.65 7.43
N THR A 145 -3.85 12.52 6.43
CA THR A 145 -4.06 13.98 6.54
C THR A 145 -5.50 14.40 6.27
N GLY A 146 -6.38 13.48 5.86
CA GLY A 146 -7.74 13.77 5.43
C GLY A 146 -7.88 14.13 3.94
N GLU A 147 -6.77 14.45 3.26
CA GLU A 147 -6.78 14.64 1.80
C GLU A 147 -7.05 13.31 1.09
N ALA A 148 -7.71 13.38 -0.07
CA ALA A 148 -8.19 12.19 -0.74
C ALA A 148 -7.67 12.05 -2.18
N PHE A 149 -7.48 10.78 -2.58
CA PHE A 149 -7.37 10.37 -3.98
C PHE A 149 -8.68 9.73 -4.44
N THR A 150 -8.94 9.82 -5.74
CA THR A 150 -10.02 9.07 -6.39
C THR A 150 -9.41 7.98 -7.24
N GLY A 151 -9.83 6.74 -7.02
CA GLY A 151 -9.48 5.59 -7.85
C GLY A 151 -10.65 5.17 -8.73
N THR A 152 -10.39 4.86 -10.00
CA THR A 152 -11.36 4.28 -10.93
C THR A 152 -10.70 3.12 -11.65
N ALA A 153 -11.27 1.93 -11.56
CA ALA A 153 -10.66 0.70 -12.09
C ALA A 153 -11.42 0.16 -13.30
N ARG A 154 -10.66 -0.43 -14.23
CA ARG A 154 -11.17 -1.26 -15.35
C ARG A 154 -10.38 -2.57 -15.41
N ARG A 155 -10.99 -3.60 -16.00
CA ARG A 155 -10.28 -4.86 -16.27
C ARG A 155 -9.20 -4.62 -17.32
N ASP A 156 -8.04 -5.27 -17.17
CA ASP A 156 -6.87 -5.08 -18.04
C ASP A 156 -6.22 -6.43 -18.41
N GLY A 157 -7.04 -7.40 -18.78
CA GLY A 157 -6.56 -8.72 -19.16
C GLY A 157 -5.93 -9.50 -18.01
N ALA A 158 -4.72 -10.02 -18.20
CA ALA A 158 -4.03 -10.83 -17.21
C ALA A 158 -2.51 -10.58 -17.21
N VAL A 159 -1.89 -10.70 -16.03
CA VAL A 159 -0.43 -10.72 -15.85
C VAL A 159 -0.04 -12.15 -15.44
N ALA A 160 0.68 -12.85 -16.32
CA ALA A 160 1.08 -14.25 -16.13
C ALA A 160 -0.06 -15.16 -15.65
N GLY A 161 -1.24 -15.02 -16.27
CA GLY A 161 -2.43 -15.82 -15.97
C GLY A 161 -3.29 -15.32 -14.80
N ARG A 162 -2.86 -14.30 -14.06
CA ARG A 162 -3.66 -13.65 -13.01
C ARG A 162 -4.48 -12.52 -13.60
N MET A 163 -5.79 -12.48 -13.34
CA MET A 163 -6.62 -11.36 -13.77
C MET A 163 -6.05 -10.05 -13.24
N ALA A 164 -6.01 -9.03 -14.12
CA ALA A 164 -5.45 -7.74 -13.79
C ALA A 164 -6.50 -6.62 -13.95
N ALA A 165 -6.27 -5.56 -13.21
CA ALA A 165 -6.99 -4.30 -13.33
C ALA A 165 -6.02 -3.17 -13.64
N ARG A 166 -6.48 -2.17 -14.36
CA ARG A 166 -5.80 -0.90 -14.53
C ARG A 166 -6.59 0.17 -13.80
N VAL A 167 -5.90 0.99 -13.05
CA VAL A 167 -6.53 1.96 -12.18
C VAL A 167 -6.07 3.37 -12.55
N ARG A 168 -7.02 4.24 -12.83
CA ARG A 168 -6.78 5.67 -12.90
C ARG A 168 -6.85 6.23 -11.49
N VAL A 169 -5.76 6.80 -11.02
CA VAL A 169 -5.68 7.47 -9.72
C VAL A 169 -5.57 8.97 -9.95
N GLU A 170 -6.42 9.71 -9.27
CA GLU A 170 -6.52 11.16 -9.37
C GLU A 170 -6.39 11.83 -8.01
N GLY A 171 -5.60 12.90 -7.93
CA GLY A 171 -5.37 13.65 -6.71
C GLY A 171 -4.96 15.09 -6.97
N ARG A 172 -4.58 15.80 -5.91
CA ARG A 172 -4.08 17.17 -5.97
C ARG A 172 -2.75 17.27 -5.23
N GLY A 173 -1.76 17.85 -5.89
CA GLY A 173 -0.49 18.25 -5.29
C GLY A 173 -0.37 19.75 -5.18
N PHE A 174 0.51 20.20 -4.30
CA PHE A 174 0.86 21.59 -4.10
C PHE A 174 2.37 21.76 -4.20
N TYR A 175 2.82 22.84 -4.79
CA TYR A 175 4.25 23.19 -4.76
C TYR A 175 4.64 23.54 -3.32
N SER A 176 5.72 22.94 -2.83
CA SER A 176 6.23 23.14 -1.48
C SER A 176 7.63 23.78 -1.45
N GLY A 177 8.27 23.92 -2.59
CA GLY A 177 9.58 24.54 -2.70
C GLY A 177 10.27 24.23 -4.03
N GLU A 178 11.44 24.86 -4.21
CA GLU A 178 12.42 24.55 -5.26
C GLU A 178 13.77 24.27 -4.61
N ALA A 179 14.54 23.35 -5.19
CA ALA A 179 15.90 23.07 -4.76
C ALA A 179 16.80 22.86 -5.99
N ARG A 180 18.06 23.33 -5.91
CA ARG A 180 19.13 23.01 -6.84
C ARG A 180 20.13 22.12 -6.12
N LEU A 181 20.26 20.89 -6.58
CA LEU A 181 21.25 19.94 -6.07
C LEU A 181 22.50 20.00 -6.95
N ILE A 182 23.66 19.95 -6.31
CA ILE A 182 24.97 19.96 -6.97
C ILE A 182 25.71 18.70 -6.49
N VAL A 183 26.25 17.96 -7.44
CA VAL A 183 27.17 16.84 -7.19
C VAL A 183 28.51 17.23 -7.81
N GLU A 184 29.53 17.43 -6.98
CA GLU A 184 30.87 17.75 -7.44
C GLU A 184 31.57 16.46 -7.90
N PRO A 185 32.26 16.48 -9.06
CA PRO A 185 32.88 15.25 -9.63
C PRO A 185 33.96 14.63 -8.75
N ASP A 186 34.61 15.43 -7.89
CA ASP A 186 35.67 15.05 -6.99
C ASP A 186 35.21 14.82 -5.55
N ASP A 187 33.92 14.93 -5.26
CA ASP A 187 33.34 14.53 -3.98
C ASP A 187 33.46 13.01 -3.80
N PRO A 188 34.23 12.52 -2.82
CA PRO A 188 34.39 11.08 -2.57
C PRO A 188 33.08 10.41 -2.13
N LEU A 189 32.08 11.16 -1.68
CA LEU A 189 30.76 10.68 -1.23
C LEU A 189 29.65 10.92 -2.25
N ARG A 190 29.98 11.31 -3.49
CA ARG A 190 29.00 11.65 -4.54
C ARG A 190 28.01 10.54 -4.86
N GLU A 191 28.38 9.28 -4.68
CA GLU A 191 27.52 8.11 -4.87
C GLU A 191 26.68 7.79 -3.61
N GLY A 192 26.84 8.58 -2.54
CA GLY A 192 26.24 8.30 -1.24
C GLY A 192 27.00 7.23 -0.46
N PHE A 193 26.50 6.88 0.71
CA PHE A 193 27.03 5.80 1.55
C PHE A 193 25.92 5.21 2.40
N LEU A 194 26.10 3.95 2.79
CA LEU A 194 25.23 3.26 3.76
C LEU A 194 25.99 3.07 5.05
N LEU A 195 25.39 3.52 6.17
CA LEU A 195 25.95 3.31 7.52
C LEU A 195 25.84 1.86 7.96
N PHE A 196 24.81 1.16 7.47
CA PHE A 196 24.59 -0.25 7.77
C PHE A 196 24.39 -0.99 6.45
N GLN A 197 25.28 -1.92 6.16
CA GLN A 197 25.01 -2.94 5.16
C GLN A 197 24.22 -4.03 5.88
N ASN A 198 22.99 -4.30 5.45
CA ASN A 198 22.36 -5.55 5.82
C ASN A 198 23.24 -6.67 5.28
N GLU A 199 23.89 -7.41 6.17
CA GLU A 199 24.57 -8.65 5.80
C GLU A 199 23.50 -9.59 5.22
N THR A 200 23.39 -9.59 3.90
CA THR A 200 22.72 -10.66 3.19
C THR A 200 23.65 -11.85 3.21
N GLY A 201 23.51 -12.70 4.23
CA GLY A 201 24.03 -14.03 4.29
C GLY A 201 23.07 -15.03 3.62
#